data_c544fcbe4d6ba5ebb300afc370588d5b
#
_entry.id   c544fcbe4d6ba5ebb300afc370588d5b
#
_cell.length_a   1.000
_cell.length_b   1.000
_cell.length_c   1.000
_cell.angle_alpha   90.00
_cell.angle_beta   90.00
_cell.angle_gamma   90.00
#
_symmetry.space_group_name_H-M   'P 1'
#
loop_
_entity.id
_entity.type
_entity.pdbx_description
1 polymer ?
#
loop_
_entity_poly.entity_id
_entity_poly.type
_entity_poly.pdbx_seq_one_letter_code
_entity_poly.pdbx_strand_id
1 'polypeptide(L)'
;MNGRDEALRGVPRFSLCLPACGREIAVEVLLLKPGVHVSIYDGDAPHIGAVAIIDPAGSLMVNEFPGHRDGVICRHWADRFNAERFHPAVIECGIHYDGITREGIQEVVSVTDDMLEVVVQRIASVLIEPNQS
;
A
#
# COMPACT_ATOMS: atom_id res chain seq x y z
N MET A 1 4.38 -9.88 27.58
CA MET A 1 4.14 -10.08 26.16
C MET A 1 3.48 -11.43 25.95
N ASN A 2 2.45 -11.50 25.16
CA ASN A 2 1.76 -12.76 24.92
C ASN A 2 2.36 -13.47 23.69
N GLY A 3 1.98 -14.74 23.49
CA GLY A 3 2.52 -15.55 22.40
C GLY A 3 2.22 -14.99 21.02
N ARG A 4 1.13 -14.23 20.86
CA ARG A 4 0.79 -13.61 19.58
C ARG A 4 1.85 -12.59 19.19
N ASP A 5 2.25 -11.72 20.12
CA ASP A 5 3.26 -10.70 19.84
C ASP A 5 4.58 -11.36 19.44
N GLU A 6 4.94 -12.44 20.12
CA GLU A 6 6.15 -13.19 19.79
C GLU A 6 6.07 -13.79 18.39
N ALA A 7 4.93 -14.38 18.04
CA ALA A 7 4.76 -15.03 16.73
C ALA A 7 4.88 -14.03 15.59
N LEU A 8 4.47 -12.78 15.77
CA LEU A 8 4.51 -11.76 14.72
C LEU A 8 5.84 -11.02 14.68
N ARG A 9 6.69 -11.19 15.66
CA ARG A 9 7.92 -10.40 15.77
C ARG A 9 8.87 -10.61 14.61
N GLY A 10 8.91 -11.81 14.02
CA GLY A 10 9.81 -12.13 12.92
C GLY A 10 9.28 -11.74 11.54
N VAL A 11 8.08 -11.18 11.44
CA VAL A 11 7.49 -10.80 10.16
C VAL A 11 7.87 -9.35 9.87
N PRO A 12 8.67 -9.08 8.80
CA PRO A 12 9.03 -7.70 8.48
C PRO A 12 7.81 -6.88 8.13
N ARG A 13 7.73 -5.70 8.71
CA ARG A 13 6.66 -4.76 8.43
C ARG A 13 7.12 -3.35 8.73
N PHE A 14 6.51 -2.40 8.05
CA PHE A 14 6.78 -1.00 8.30
C PHE A 14 5.56 -0.17 7.91
N SER A 15 5.52 1.06 8.40
CA SER A 15 4.46 1.99 8.06
C SER A 15 5.05 3.38 7.87
N LEU A 16 4.31 4.23 7.16
CA LEU A 16 4.66 5.64 7.03
C LEU A 16 3.38 6.45 6.91
N CYS A 17 3.49 7.72 7.28
CA CYS A 17 2.40 8.68 7.16
C CYS A 17 2.92 9.94 6.54
N LEU A 18 2.14 10.55 5.65
CA LEU A 18 2.44 11.86 5.09
C LEU A 18 1.19 12.71 5.08
N PRO A 19 1.32 14.01 5.28
CA PRO A 19 0.15 14.90 5.25
C PRO A 19 -0.36 15.10 3.82
N ALA A 20 -1.67 15.18 3.70
CA ALA A 20 -2.33 15.54 2.44
C ALA A 20 -3.67 16.17 2.76
N CYS A 21 -3.94 17.35 2.19
CA CYS A 21 -5.21 18.07 2.35
C CYS A 21 -5.59 18.26 3.83
N GLY A 22 -4.61 18.59 4.68
CA GLY A 22 -4.85 18.86 6.09
C GLY A 22 -5.04 17.63 6.97
N ARG A 23 -4.94 16.43 6.39
CA ARG A 23 -5.01 15.17 7.14
C ARG A 23 -3.84 14.29 6.75
N GLU A 24 -3.72 13.14 7.38
CA GLU A 24 -2.63 12.22 7.09
C GLU A 24 -3.10 11.02 6.28
N ILE A 25 -2.29 10.64 5.30
CA ILE A 25 -2.44 9.36 4.62
C ILE A 25 -1.43 8.41 5.23
N ALA A 26 -1.87 7.21 5.56
CA ALA A 26 -1.03 6.17 6.13
C ALA A 26 -0.87 5.03 5.14
N VAL A 27 0.31 4.41 5.17
CA VAL A 27 0.58 3.17 4.42
C VAL A 27 1.17 2.17 5.40
N GLU A 28 0.64 0.96 5.40
CA GLU A 28 1.18 -0.13 6.18
C GLU A 28 1.56 -1.26 5.24
N VAL A 29 2.76 -1.80 5.42
CA VAL A 29 3.32 -2.84 4.56
C VAL A 29 3.70 -4.02 5.42
N LEU A 30 3.29 -5.21 4.97
CA LEU A 30 3.62 -6.47 5.60
C LEU A 30 4.32 -7.34 4.57
N LEU A 31 5.53 -7.78 4.86
CA LEU A 31 6.29 -8.62 3.94
C LEU A 31 6.17 -10.07 4.37
N LEU A 32 5.61 -10.88 3.50
CA LEU A 32 5.38 -12.30 3.73
C LEU A 32 6.34 -13.11 2.84
N LYS A 33 6.36 -14.42 3.02
CA LYS A 33 7.19 -15.32 2.22
C LYS A 33 6.33 -16.44 1.65
N PRO A 34 5.82 -16.28 0.43
CA PRO A 34 5.95 -15.12 -0.44
C PRO A 34 4.84 -14.11 -0.22
N GLY A 35 5.08 -12.88 -0.66
CA GLY A 35 4.01 -11.93 -0.83
C GLY A 35 4.22 -10.61 -0.12
N VAL A 36 3.53 -9.61 -0.62
CA VAL A 36 3.51 -8.27 -0.02
C VAL A 36 2.07 -7.86 0.19
N HIS A 37 1.75 -7.40 1.37
CA HIS A 37 0.44 -6.83 1.67
C HIS A 37 0.61 -5.36 1.99
N VAL A 38 -0.16 -4.51 1.30
CA VAL A 38 -0.11 -3.06 1.49
C VAL A 38 -1.51 -2.55 1.76
N SER A 39 -1.63 -1.70 2.77
CA SER A 39 -2.87 -0.99 3.05
C SER A 39 -2.60 0.51 3.01
N ILE A 40 -3.36 1.24 2.20
CA ILE A 40 -3.26 2.69 2.04
C ILE A 40 -4.59 3.28 2.50
N TYR A 41 -4.56 4.16 3.48
CA TYR A 41 -5.80 4.71 4.00
C TYR A 41 -5.59 6.11 4.57
N ASP A 42 -6.67 6.88 4.69
CA ASP A 42 -6.58 8.15 5.38
C ASP A 42 -6.75 7.91 6.88
N GLY A 43 -6.02 8.67 7.68
CA GLY A 43 -5.96 8.43 9.10
C GLY A 43 -7.24 8.76 9.85
N ASP A 44 -8.10 9.61 9.28
CA ASP A 44 -9.32 10.03 9.94
C ASP A 44 -10.48 9.06 9.69
N ALA A 45 -10.47 8.38 8.54
CA ALA A 45 -11.55 7.46 8.18
C ALA A 45 -10.97 6.22 7.48
N PRO A 46 -10.19 5.42 8.20
CA PRO A 46 -9.58 4.23 7.60
C PRO A 46 -10.64 3.25 7.13
N HIS A 47 -10.55 2.84 5.87
CA HIS A 47 -11.51 1.91 5.28
C HIS A 47 -10.89 1.24 4.05
N ILE A 48 -11.64 0.35 3.43
CA ILE A 48 -11.24 -0.28 2.18
C ILE A 48 -12.24 0.13 1.10
N GLY A 49 -11.75 0.82 0.07
CA GLY A 49 -12.56 1.22 -1.07
C GLY A 49 -12.24 0.46 -2.34
N ALA A 50 -11.02 -0.07 -2.45
CA ALA A 50 -10.59 -0.84 -3.61
C ALA A 50 -9.49 -1.81 -3.19
N VAL A 51 -9.35 -2.87 -3.96
CA VAL A 51 -8.29 -3.88 -3.74
C VAL A 51 -7.68 -4.26 -5.08
N ALA A 52 -6.36 -4.29 -5.14
CA ALA A 52 -5.62 -4.84 -6.28
C ALA A 52 -4.94 -6.11 -5.83
N ILE A 53 -5.00 -7.12 -6.67
CA ILE A 53 -4.39 -8.43 -6.41
C ILE A 53 -3.46 -8.75 -7.56
N ILE A 54 -2.22 -9.10 -7.24
CA ILE A 54 -1.26 -9.59 -8.22
C ILE A 54 -0.95 -11.03 -7.83
N ASP A 55 -1.25 -11.97 -8.72
CA ASP A 55 -1.00 -13.38 -8.42
C ASP A 55 0.50 -13.69 -8.59
N PRO A 56 0.95 -14.91 -8.20
CA PRO A 56 2.37 -15.24 -8.30
C PRO A 56 2.96 -15.15 -9.71
N ALA A 57 2.13 -15.23 -10.75
CA ALA A 57 2.59 -15.12 -12.14
C ALA A 57 2.59 -13.69 -12.64
N GLY A 58 2.12 -12.73 -11.84
CA GLY A 58 2.08 -11.33 -12.23
C GLY A 58 0.77 -10.89 -12.87
N SER A 59 -0.26 -11.73 -12.85
CA SER A 59 -1.57 -11.32 -13.35
C SER A 59 -2.24 -10.40 -12.36
N LEU A 60 -2.79 -9.30 -12.85
CA LEU A 60 -3.35 -8.22 -12.05
C LEU A 60 -4.87 -8.19 -12.13
N MET A 61 -5.51 -8.06 -10.99
CA MET A 61 -6.95 -7.85 -10.88
C MET A 61 -7.18 -6.67 -9.92
N VAL A 62 -8.06 -5.75 -10.32
CA VAL A 62 -8.46 -4.62 -9.47
C VAL A 62 -9.96 -4.64 -9.30
N ASN A 63 -10.41 -4.51 -8.06
CA ASN A 63 -11.83 -4.42 -7.75
C ASN A 63 -12.08 -3.15 -6.94
N GLU A 64 -12.92 -2.27 -7.49
CA GLU A 64 -13.30 -1.02 -6.82
C GLU A 64 -14.72 -1.16 -6.32
N PHE A 65 -14.94 -0.87 -5.03
CA PHE A 65 -16.26 -0.99 -4.44
C PHE A 65 -17.15 0.19 -4.89
N PRO A 66 -18.47 -0.03 -4.96
CA PRO A 66 -19.38 1.04 -5.40
C PRO A 66 -19.22 2.29 -4.56
N GLY A 67 -19.22 3.45 -5.23
CA GLY A 67 -19.09 4.74 -4.56
C GLY A 67 -17.67 5.15 -4.22
N HIS A 68 -16.68 4.35 -4.55
CA HIS A 68 -15.27 4.63 -4.28
C HIS A 68 -14.49 4.82 -5.56
N ARG A 69 -13.39 5.58 -5.50
CA ARG A 69 -12.50 5.83 -6.64
C ARG A 69 -11.07 5.45 -6.33
N ASP A 70 -10.89 4.65 -5.31
CA ASP A 70 -9.57 4.24 -4.84
C ASP A 70 -8.88 3.27 -5.81
N GLY A 71 -9.63 2.71 -6.77
CA GLY A 71 -9.08 1.78 -7.75
C GLY A 71 -7.96 2.37 -8.59
N VAL A 72 -8.00 3.69 -8.83
CA VAL A 72 -6.95 4.37 -9.60
C VAL A 72 -5.62 4.27 -8.85
N ILE A 73 -5.62 4.54 -7.56
CA ILE A 73 -4.41 4.45 -6.73
C ILE A 73 -3.96 3.00 -6.61
N CYS A 74 -4.89 2.08 -6.34
CA CYS A 74 -4.56 0.66 -6.27
C CYS A 74 -3.88 0.16 -7.55
N ARG A 75 -4.44 0.53 -8.71
CA ARG A 75 -3.88 0.09 -9.98
C ARG A 75 -2.49 0.69 -10.21
N HIS A 76 -2.32 1.96 -9.91
CA HIS A 76 -1.02 2.63 -10.10
C HIS A 76 0.05 1.96 -9.25
N TRP A 77 -0.25 1.68 -7.99
CA TRP A 77 0.67 0.98 -7.11
C TRP A 77 0.93 -0.45 -7.59
N ALA A 78 -0.12 -1.14 -8.02
CA ALA A 78 0.01 -2.51 -8.49
C ALA A 78 0.83 -2.60 -9.77
N ASP A 79 0.66 -1.66 -10.70
CA ASP A 79 1.47 -1.63 -11.92
C ASP A 79 2.94 -1.47 -11.58
N ARG A 80 3.27 -0.60 -10.61
CA ARG A 80 4.65 -0.43 -10.18
C ARG A 80 5.18 -1.68 -9.48
N PHE A 81 4.39 -2.28 -8.60
CA PHE A 81 4.79 -3.52 -7.92
C PHE A 81 5.05 -4.62 -8.93
N ASN A 82 4.20 -4.71 -9.94
CA ASN A 82 4.37 -5.74 -10.98
C ASN A 82 5.63 -5.50 -11.80
N ALA A 83 5.93 -4.23 -12.13
CA ALA A 83 7.16 -3.87 -12.83
C ALA A 83 8.41 -4.23 -12.00
N GLU A 84 8.31 -4.11 -10.68
CA GLU A 84 9.40 -4.47 -9.76
C GLU A 84 9.41 -5.96 -9.42
N ARG A 85 8.43 -6.71 -9.92
CA ARG A 85 8.25 -8.14 -9.65
C ARG A 85 7.99 -8.43 -8.17
N PHE A 86 7.29 -7.54 -7.50
CA PHE A 86 6.82 -7.74 -6.13
C PHE A 86 5.48 -8.48 -6.19
N HIS A 87 5.51 -9.80 -6.34
CA HIS A 87 4.29 -10.61 -6.40
C HIS A 87 4.54 -11.98 -5.82
N PRO A 88 3.51 -12.63 -5.24
CA PRO A 88 2.14 -12.12 -5.18
C PRO A 88 2.03 -10.90 -4.27
N ALA A 89 1.00 -10.09 -4.50
CA ALA A 89 0.78 -8.90 -3.70
C ALA A 89 -0.71 -8.58 -3.58
N VAL A 90 -1.07 -7.96 -2.47
CA VAL A 90 -2.41 -7.40 -2.26
C VAL A 90 -2.22 -5.95 -1.84
N ILE A 91 -2.93 -5.05 -2.52
CA ILE A 91 -2.87 -3.62 -2.22
C ILE A 91 -4.31 -3.15 -2.01
N GLU A 92 -4.59 -2.65 -0.80
CA GLU A 92 -5.88 -2.08 -0.46
C GLU A 92 -5.75 -0.57 -0.38
N CYS A 93 -6.80 0.15 -0.77
CA CYS A 93 -6.81 1.61 -0.67
C CYS A 93 -8.16 2.09 -0.21
N GLY A 94 -8.16 2.99 0.77
CA GLY A 94 -9.37 3.61 1.29
C GLY A 94 -9.10 5.04 1.70
N ILE A 95 -9.19 5.97 0.75
CA ILE A 95 -8.96 7.39 0.97
C ILE A 95 -10.24 8.14 0.61
N HIS A 96 -10.72 8.96 1.53
CA HIS A 96 -11.92 9.74 1.29
C HIS A 96 -11.79 11.12 1.94
N TYR A 97 -12.00 12.13 1.15
CA TYR A 97 -12.04 13.52 1.61
C TYR A 97 -13.34 14.15 1.15
N ASP A 98 -14.16 14.58 2.10
CA ASP A 98 -15.41 15.26 1.78
C ASP A 98 -15.12 16.59 1.08
N GLY A 99 -15.82 16.85 -0.03
CA GLY A 99 -15.70 18.12 -0.74
C GLY A 99 -14.34 18.38 -1.34
N ILE A 100 -13.57 17.32 -1.63
CA ILE A 100 -12.22 17.48 -2.17
C ILE A 100 -12.24 18.26 -3.49
N THR A 101 -11.32 19.20 -3.62
CA THR A 101 -11.17 19.99 -4.84
C THR A 101 -10.27 19.24 -5.84
N ARG A 102 -10.21 19.78 -7.07
CA ARG A 102 -9.28 19.24 -8.07
C ARG A 102 -7.84 19.31 -7.59
N GLU A 103 -7.47 20.44 -6.98
CA GLU A 103 -6.12 20.62 -6.42
C GLU A 103 -5.86 19.64 -5.29
N GLY A 104 -6.88 19.37 -4.47
CA GLY A 104 -6.77 18.37 -3.41
C GLY A 104 -6.57 16.97 -3.95
N ILE A 105 -7.26 16.61 -5.03
CA ILE A 105 -7.06 15.32 -5.69
C ILE A 105 -5.64 15.20 -6.19
N GLN A 106 -5.10 16.26 -6.82
CA GLN A 106 -3.73 16.28 -7.29
C GLN A 106 -2.73 16.13 -6.15
N GLU A 107 -3.02 16.76 -5.02
CA GLU A 107 -2.18 16.63 -3.83
C GLU A 107 -2.17 15.18 -3.32
N VAL A 108 -3.33 14.54 -3.24
CA VAL A 108 -3.43 13.15 -2.81
C VAL A 108 -2.64 12.23 -3.74
N VAL A 109 -2.78 12.43 -5.05
CA VAL A 109 -2.04 11.62 -6.03
C VAL A 109 -0.53 11.83 -5.86
N SER A 110 -0.10 13.08 -5.71
CA SER A 110 1.31 13.38 -5.53
C SER A 110 1.88 12.77 -4.26
N VAL A 111 1.15 12.89 -3.15
CA VAL A 111 1.59 12.33 -1.87
C VAL A 111 1.66 10.81 -1.93
N THR A 112 0.64 10.15 -2.50
CA THR A 112 0.66 8.69 -2.61
C THR A 112 1.76 8.21 -3.54
N ASP A 113 2.10 8.98 -4.59
CA ASP A 113 3.25 8.66 -5.45
C ASP A 113 4.56 8.73 -4.69
N ASP A 114 4.74 9.76 -3.85
CA ASP A 114 5.93 9.88 -3.02
C ASP A 114 6.03 8.70 -2.04
N MET A 115 4.92 8.32 -1.45
CA MET A 115 4.87 7.17 -0.55
C MET A 115 5.22 5.88 -1.30
N LEU A 116 4.74 5.73 -2.53
CA LEU A 116 5.04 4.57 -3.35
C LEU A 116 6.55 4.41 -3.56
N GLU A 117 7.25 5.51 -3.87
CA GLU A 117 8.70 5.45 -4.05
C GLU A 117 9.40 4.99 -2.78
N VAL A 118 8.99 5.50 -1.63
CA VAL A 118 9.57 5.08 -0.35
C VAL A 118 9.32 3.59 -0.11
N VAL A 119 8.09 3.15 -0.36
CA VAL A 119 7.70 1.74 -0.15
C VAL A 119 8.50 0.82 -1.07
N VAL A 120 8.60 1.17 -2.36
CA VAL A 120 9.33 0.36 -3.33
C VAL A 120 10.80 0.23 -2.91
N GLN A 121 11.43 1.33 -2.51
CA GLN A 121 12.82 1.29 -2.09
C GLN A 121 13.01 0.45 -0.84
N ARG A 122 12.09 0.53 0.11
CA ARG A 122 12.17 -0.26 1.32
C ARG A 122 11.97 -1.74 1.05
N ILE A 123 11.00 -2.10 0.23
CA ILE A 123 10.77 -3.50 -0.14
C ILE A 123 12.00 -4.04 -0.86
N ALA A 124 12.52 -3.30 -1.84
CA ALA A 124 13.70 -3.73 -2.60
C ALA A 124 14.89 -3.93 -1.67
N SER A 125 15.07 -3.05 -0.71
CA SER A 125 16.17 -3.15 0.26
C SER A 125 16.08 -4.44 1.06
N VAL A 126 14.88 -4.82 1.51
CA VAL A 126 14.67 -6.05 2.27
C VAL A 126 14.89 -7.30 1.40
N LEU A 127 14.37 -7.27 0.16
CA LEU A 127 14.44 -8.43 -0.73
C LEU A 127 15.85 -8.64 -1.30
N ILE A 128 16.63 -7.55 -1.46
CA ILE A 128 17.99 -7.63 -1.99
C ILE A 128 18.99 -8.00 -0.91
N GLU A 129 18.68 -7.72 0.35
CA GLU A 129 19.56 -8.05 1.44
C GLU A 129 20.01 -9.49 1.31
N PRO A 130 21.33 -9.75 1.37
CA PRO A 130 21.82 -11.11 1.30
C PRO A 130 21.14 -11.95 2.36
N ASN A 131 20.87 -13.19 2.02
CA ASN A 131 20.28 -14.10 2.98
C ASN A 131 21.16 -14.11 4.23
N GLN A 132 20.56 -13.71 5.33
CA GLN A 132 21.28 -13.60 6.59
C GLN A 132 21.49 -14.95 7.28
N SER A 133 21.05 -16.00 6.66
CA SER A 133 21.21 -17.33 7.20
C SER A 133 22.65 -17.75 7.24
#